data_715f785e46d1a8316bd79d235d1d4b36
#
_entry.id   715f785e46d1a8316bd79d235d1d4b36
#
_cell.length_a   1.000
_cell.length_b   1.000
_cell.length_c   1.000
_cell.angle_alpha   90.00
_cell.angle_beta   90.00
_cell.angle_gamma   90.00
#
_symmetry.space_group_name_H-M   'P 1'
#
loop_
_entity.id
_entity.type
_entity.pdbx_description
1 polymer ?
#
loop_
_entity_poly.entity_id
_entity_poly.type
_entity_poly.pdbx_seq_one_letter_code
_entity_poly.pdbx_strand_id
1 'polypeptide(L)'
;GLKAEDVTMVNLSPANMPPAYVAGQIDAAFVWEPNVGAMEREGAKPIANTKSLGMITGGVWVGRRAVLDGEPETMRRFLKAWDQAQKDYRAKPAEVRAFEAKRVGMTAEQFDRLVEGQSVAHPTFQETLTAHFLGAPGKELDSRLMKHLQNIGGFLVEQKRIQAEPKDWAGLFDTKPIQAYLASASQ
;
A
#
# COMPACT_ATOMS: atom_id res chain seq x y z
N GLY A 1 22.39 15.96 -11.26
CA GLY A 1 21.64 15.45 -10.10
C GLY A 1 22.56 14.66 -9.18
N LEU A 2 22.10 14.38 -7.95
CA LEU A 2 22.85 13.56 -7.01
C LEU A 2 22.86 12.10 -7.47
N LYS A 3 23.97 11.40 -7.16
CA LYS A 3 24.09 9.95 -7.32
C LYS A 3 23.89 9.27 -5.96
N ALA A 4 23.71 7.95 -5.99
CA ALA A 4 23.52 7.18 -4.74
C ALA A 4 24.72 7.28 -3.79
N GLU A 5 25.93 7.43 -4.31
CA GLU A 5 27.17 7.62 -3.56
C GLU A 5 27.28 8.98 -2.88
N ASP A 6 26.52 9.98 -3.35
CA ASP A 6 26.47 11.31 -2.75
C ASP A 6 25.57 11.38 -1.51
N VAL A 7 24.88 10.27 -1.18
CA VAL A 7 23.87 10.20 -0.10
C VAL A 7 24.23 9.12 0.90
N THR A 8 24.30 9.46 2.16
CA THR A 8 24.44 8.48 3.26
C THR A 8 23.08 8.01 3.72
N MET A 9 22.77 6.74 3.50
CA MET A 9 21.51 6.14 3.92
C MET A 9 21.58 5.70 5.38
N VAL A 10 20.70 6.27 6.22
CA VAL A 10 20.58 5.93 7.65
C VAL A 10 19.28 5.16 7.86
N ASN A 11 19.37 3.97 8.44
CA ASN A 11 18.19 3.16 8.73
C ASN A 11 17.62 3.51 10.12
N LEU A 12 16.49 4.20 10.14
CA LEU A 12 15.77 4.59 11.36
C LEU A 12 14.34 4.06 11.32
N SER A 13 13.80 3.76 12.50
CA SER A 13 12.35 3.53 12.59
C SER A 13 11.58 4.83 12.31
N PRO A 14 10.38 4.77 11.70
CA PRO A 14 9.61 5.97 11.36
C PRO A 14 9.39 6.92 12.55
N ALA A 15 9.17 6.37 13.75
CA ALA A 15 8.98 7.17 14.97
C ALA A 15 10.24 7.93 15.42
N ASN A 16 11.42 7.47 15.02
CA ASN A 16 12.69 8.11 15.35
C ASN A 16 13.14 9.15 14.32
N MET A 17 12.51 9.21 13.16
CA MET A 17 12.88 10.15 12.09
C MET A 17 12.60 11.62 12.46
N PRO A 18 11.43 11.99 13.01
CA PRO A 18 11.20 13.39 13.41
C PRO A 18 12.21 13.91 14.45
N PRO A 19 12.48 13.22 15.56
CA PRO A 19 13.48 13.71 16.51
C PRO A 19 14.90 13.74 15.92
N ALA A 20 15.27 12.79 15.06
CA ALA A 20 16.57 12.81 14.38
C ALA A 20 16.72 14.00 13.43
N TYR A 21 15.65 14.37 12.72
CA TYR A 21 15.62 15.57 11.88
C TYR A 21 15.79 16.85 12.71
N VAL A 22 15.05 17.00 13.80
CA VAL A 22 15.17 18.15 14.72
C VAL A 22 16.58 18.26 15.31
N ALA A 23 17.21 17.13 15.60
CA ALA A 23 18.58 17.08 16.12
C ALA A 23 19.65 17.28 15.03
N GLY A 24 19.29 17.47 13.77
CA GLY A 24 20.23 17.63 12.67
C GLY A 24 21.03 16.36 12.34
N GLN A 25 20.56 15.20 12.73
CA GLN A 25 21.20 13.91 12.46
C GLN A 25 20.86 13.36 11.07
N ILE A 26 19.79 13.84 10.47
CA ILE A 26 19.37 13.54 9.09
C ILE A 26 18.90 14.83 8.41
N ASP A 27 19.18 14.96 7.11
CA ASP A 27 18.79 16.11 6.30
C ASP A 27 17.43 15.90 5.61
N ALA A 28 17.07 14.64 5.33
CA ALA A 28 15.83 14.25 4.68
C ALA A 28 15.36 12.88 5.17
N ALA A 29 14.08 12.60 5.01
CA ALA A 29 13.50 11.29 5.37
C ALA A 29 12.46 10.84 4.35
N PHE A 30 12.39 9.54 4.13
CA PHE A 30 11.24 8.88 3.49
C PHE A 30 10.35 8.32 4.61
N VAL A 31 9.23 8.95 4.85
CA VAL A 31 8.37 8.66 5.99
C VAL A 31 6.90 8.92 5.60
N TRP A 32 5.96 8.45 6.39
CA TRP A 32 4.53 8.63 6.21
C TRP A 32 3.87 9.21 7.45
N GLU A 33 2.61 9.66 7.31
CA GLU A 33 1.83 10.21 8.41
C GLU A 33 1.71 9.21 9.60
N PRO A 34 1.70 9.70 10.85
CA PRO A 34 1.67 11.11 11.28
C PRO A 34 3.06 11.81 11.34
N ASN A 35 4.14 11.10 10.98
CA ASN A 35 5.50 11.61 11.12
C ASN A 35 5.82 12.72 10.11
N VAL A 36 5.22 12.71 8.91
CA VAL A 36 5.35 13.81 7.94
C VAL A 36 4.87 15.11 8.59
N GLY A 37 3.64 15.12 9.12
CA GLY A 37 3.12 16.31 9.80
C GLY A 37 3.91 16.71 11.05
N ALA A 38 4.56 15.76 11.73
CA ALA A 38 5.46 16.09 12.83
C ALA A 38 6.69 16.84 12.33
N MET A 39 7.33 16.36 11.26
CA MET A 39 8.50 17.02 10.66
C MET A 39 8.15 18.38 10.01
N GLU A 40 6.99 18.50 9.38
CA GLU A 40 6.52 19.78 8.81
C GLU A 40 6.37 20.88 9.87
N ARG A 41 5.88 20.53 11.07
CA ARG A 41 5.80 21.50 12.18
C ARG A 41 7.18 22.02 12.62
N GLU A 42 8.22 21.24 12.38
CA GLU A 42 9.62 21.59 12.65
C GLU A 42 10.34 22.17 11.42
N GLY A 43 9.58 22.58 10.40
CA GLY A 43 10.09 23.29 9.23
C GLY A 43 10.51 22.42 8.04
N ALA A 44 10.32 21.08 8.10
CA ALA A 44 10.56 20.23 6.96
C ALA A 44 9.57 20.55 5.83
N LYS A 45 10.02 20.35 4.58
CA LYS A 45 9.19 20.58 3.40
C LYS A 45 9.07 19.28 2.61
N PRO A 46 7.86 18.82 2.26
CA PRO A 46 7.68 17.71 1.34
C PRO A 46 8.31 18.01 -0.01
N ILE A 47 9.17 17.12 -0.48
CA ILE A 47 9.84 17.26 -1.79
C ILE A 47 9.07 16.48 -2.85
N ALA A 48 8.61 15.28 -2.50
CA ALA A 48 7.85 14.39 -3.37
C ALA A 48 6.98 13.46 -2.54
N ASN A 49 6.00 12.86 -3.17
CA ASN A 49 5.19 11.77 -2.63
C ASN A 49 5.02 10.65 -3.67
N THR A 50 4.48 9.51 -3.27
CA THR A 50 4.32 8.34 -4.14
C THR A 50 3.49 8.65 -5.38
N LYS A 51 2.48 9.51 -5.26
CA LYS A 51 1.65 9.95 -6.38
C LYS A 51 2.43 10.80 -7.37
N SER A 52 3.20 11.79 -6.90
CA SER A 52 4.02 12.66 -7.75
C SER A 52 5.14 11.91 -8.47
N LEU A 53 5.61 10.81 -7.87
CA LEU A 53 6.62 9.92 -8.46
C LEU A 53 6.03 8.83 -9.36
N GLY A 54 4.70 8.79 -9.55
CA GLY A 54 4.03 7.77 -10.34
C GLY A 54 4.11 6.34 -9.76
N MET A 55 4.48 6.23 -8.48
CA MET A 55 4.60 4.95 -7.79
C MET A 55 3.21 4.41 -7.42
N ILE A 56 3.07 3.09 -7.41
CA ILE A 56 1.87 2.43 -6.88
C ILE A 56 2.08 2.17 -5.40
N THR A 57 1.16 2.66 -4.59
CA THR A 57 1.10 2.34 -3.16
C THR A 57 -0.14 1.47 -2.94
N GLY A 58 0.03 0.38 -2.20
CA GLY A 58 -1.08 -0.52 -1.90
C GLY A 58 -0.82 -1.32 -0.65
N GLY A 59 -1.89 -1.83 -0.06
CA GLY A 59 -1.88 -2.84 0.99
C GLY A 59 -2.25 -4.20 0.41
N VAL A 60 -1.77 -5.25 1.05
CA VAL A 60 -2.14 -6.63 0.73
C VAL A 60 -2.64 -7.32 2.00
N TRP A 61 -3.61 -8.20 1.83
CA TRP A 61 -4.01 -9.11 2.89
C TRP A 61 -3.10 -10.33 2.87
N VAL A 62 -2.58 -10.68 4.03
CA VAL A 62 -1.77 -11.89 4.21
C VAL A 62 -2.54 -12.85 5.10
N GLY A 63 -2.84 -14.02 4.59
CA GLY A 63 -3.55 -15.07 5.30
C GLY A 63 -2.70 -16.33 5.47
N ARG A 64 -2.92 -17.03 6.58
CA ARG A 64 -2.34 -18.37 6.75
C ARG A 64 -2.98 -19.33 5.75
N ARG A 65 -2.19 -20.15 5.08
CA ARG A 65 -2.68 -21.15 4.11
C ARG A 65 -3.77 -22.04 4.71
N ALA A 66 -3.60 -22.49 5.95
CA ALA A 66 -4.60 -23.32 6.64
C ALA A 66 -5.99 -22.63 6.75
N VAL A 67 -6.03 -21.30 6.90
CA VAL A 67 -7.30 -20.54 6.93
C VAL A 67 -7.85 -20.35 5.52
N LEU A 68 -6.98 -19.98 4.57
CA LEU A 68 -7.39 -19.74 3.19
C LEU A 68 -7.99 -21.00 2.53
N ASP A 69 -7.40 -22.17 2.79
CA ASP A 69 -7.81 -23.44 2.19
C ASP A 69 -8.82 -24.21 3.05
N GLY A 70 -8.76 -24.07 4.40
CA GLY A 70 -9.54 -24.88 5.33
C GLY A 70 -10.79 -24.19 5.89
N GLU A 71 -10.90 -22.85 5.79
CA GLU A 71 -12.00 -22.10 6.38
C GLU A 71 -12.71 -21.18 5.36
N PRO A 72 -13.33 -21.73 4.32
CA PRO A 72 -13.95 -20.94 3.25
C PRO A 72 -15.05 -20.00 3.75
N GLU A 73 -15.81 -20.40 4.77
CA GLU A 73 -16.86 -19.54 5.34
C GLU A 73 -16.27 -18.36 6.13
N THR A 74 -15.18 -18.55 6.84
CA THR A 74 -14.44 -17.47 7.50
C THR A 74 -13.95 -16.46 6.46
N MET A 75 -13.38 -16.94 5.37
CA MET A 75 -12.92 -16.08 4.27
C MET A 75 -14.09 -15.34 3.60
N ARG A 76 -15.21 -16.02 3.35
CA ARG A 76 -16.39 -15.41 2.76
C ARG A 76 -16.94 -14.28 3.63
N ARG A 77 -17.03 -14.50 4.95
CA ARG A 77 -17.50 -13.47 5.92
C ARG A 77 -16.54 -12.29 5.99
N PHE A 78 -15.24 -12.54 6.00
CA PHE A 78 -14.22 -11.49 5.96
C PHE A 78 -14.34 -10.64 4.69
N LEU A 79 -14.41 -11.28 3.51
CA LEU A 79 -14.54 -10.57 2.23
C LEU A 79 -15.85 -9.80 2.14
N LYS A 80 -16.95 -10.34 2.67
CA LYS A 80 -18.23 -9.61 2.75
C LYS A 80 -18.13 -8.34 3.60
N ALA A 81 -17.50 -8.43 4.76
CA ALA A 81 -17.28 -7.26 5.61
C ALA A 81 -16.40 -6.20 4.94
N TRP A 82 -15.35 -6.65 4.25
CA TRP A 82 -14.46 -5.77 3.49
C TRP A 82 -15.17 -5.09 2.32
N ASP A 83 -15.93 -5.84 1.54
CA ASP A 83 -16.74 -5.30 0.43
C ASP A 83 -17.75 -4.25 0.92
N GLN A 84 -18.39 -4.50 2.08
CA GLN A 84 -19.28 -3.51 2.68
C GLN A 84 -18.52 -2.26 3.09
N ALA A 85 -17.36 -2.39 3.74
CA ALA A 85 -16.53 -1.25 4.12
C ALA A 85 -16.11 -0.40 2.89
N GLN A 86 -15.79 -1.04 1.77
CA GLN A 86 -15.47 -0.34 0.52
C GLN A 86 -16.70 0.42 -0.04
N LYS A 87 -17.88 -0.17 0.05
CA LYS A 87 -19.14 0.50 -0.35
C LYS A 87 -19.43 1.72 0.53
N ASP A 88 -19.27 1.57 1.84
CA ASP A 88 -19.46 2.66 2.80
C ASP A 88 -18.46 3.80 2.56
N TYR A 89 -17.19 3.49 2.31
CA TYR A 89 -16.16 4.47 1.97
C TYR A 89 -16.54 5.28 0.71
N ARG A 90 -17.07 4.63 -0.33
CA ARG A 90 -17.48 5.30 -1.56
C ARG A 90 -18.77 6.12 -1.39
N ALA A 91 -19.69 5.63 -0.57
CA ALA A 91 -20.97 6.32 -0.31
C ALA A 91 -20.80 7.54 0.61
N LYS A 92 -19.88 7.43 1.60
CA LYS A 92 -19.73 8.43 2.67
C LYS A 92 -18.25 8.69 2.98
N PRO A 93 -17.45 9.15 2.00
CA PRO A 93 -15.99 9.23 2.15
C PRO A 93 -15.55 10.13 3.31
N ALA A 94 -16.22 11.25 3.55
CA ALA A 94 -15.86 12.17 4.63
C ALA A 94 -16.09 11.55 6.02
N GLU A 95 -17.22 10.84 6.19
CA GLU A 95 -17.56 10.18 7.47
C GLU A 95 -16.56 9.06 7.79
N VAL A 96 -16.25 8.22 6.79
CA VAL A 96 -15.31 7.10 6.96
C VAL A 96 -13.89 7.62 7.21
N ARG A 97 -13.41 8.62 6.47
CA ARG A 97 -12.10 9.24 6.69
C ARG A 97 -11.97 9.84 8.09
N ALA A 98 -12.99 10.54 8.57
CA ALA A 98 -12.99 11.08 9.93
C ALA A 98 -12.91 9.99 11.00
N PHE A 99 -13.62 8.88 10.79
CA PHE A 99 -13.55 7.70 11.66
C PHE A 99 -12.16 7.06 11.64
N GLU A 100 -11.57 6.86 10.46
CA GLU A 100 -10.25 6.28 10.30
C GLU A 100 -9.16 7.17 10.91
N ALA A 101 -9.20 8.48 10.66
CA ALA A 101 -8.29 9.45 11.26
C ALA A 101 -8.28 9.34 12.79
N LYS A 102 -9.46 9.32 13.40
CA LYS A 102 -9.59 9.16 14.87
C LYS A 102 -8.99 7.87 15.37
N ARG A 103 -9.17 6.76 14.64
CA ARG A 103 -8.64 5.44 15.02
C ARG A 103 -7.12 5.37 15.00
N VAL A 104 -6.48 6.08 14.08
CA VAL A 104 -5.01 6.09 13.95
C VAL A 104 -4.36 7.27 14.66
N GLY A 105 -5.13 8.07 15.41
CA GLY A 105 -4.62 9.21 16.17
C GLY A 105 -4.18 10.39 15.31
N MET A 106 -4.75 10.52 14.11
CA MET A 106 -4.51 11.63 13.19
C MET A 106 -5.62 12.68 13.27
N THR A 107 -5.30 13.92 12.87
CA THR A 107 -6.33 14.90 12.53
C THR A 107 -6.96 14.55 11.18
N ALA A 108 -8.18 15.04 10.91
CA ALA A 108 -8.80 14.84 9.59
C ALA A 108 -7.91 15.38 8.46
N GLU A 109 -7.29 16.53 8.64
CA GLU A 109 -6.37 17.13 7.67
C GLU A 109 -5.13 16.26 7.40
N GLN A 110 -4.52 15.68 8.43
CA GLN A 110 -3.39 14.76 8.25
C GLN A 110 -3.82 13.52 7.47
N PHE A 111 -4.99 12.98 7.76
CA PHE A 111 -5.52 11.81 7.09
C PHE A 111 -5.89 12.11 5.63
N ASP A 112 -6.47 13.26 5.35
CA ASP A 112 -6.76 13.69 3.98
C ASP A 112 -5.48 13.86 3.16
N ARG A 113 -4.44 14.48 3.72
CA ARG A 113 -3.12 14.57 3.07
C ARG A 113 -2.51 13.19 2.80
N LEU A 114 -2.65 12.25 3.73
CA LEU A 114 -2.21 10.86 3.54
C LEU A 114 -2.89 10.24 2.31
N VAL A 115 -4.20 10.34 2.24
CA VAL A 115 -5.00 9.76 1.15
C VAL A 115 -4.72 10.45 -0.20
N GLU A 116 -4.64 11.78 -0.20
CA GLU A 116 -4.41 12.57 -1.42
C GLU A 116 -2.98 12.49 -1.94
N GLY A 117 -2.00 12.41 -1.04
CA GLY A 117 -0.58 12.31 -1.36
C GLY A 117 -0.13 10.92 -1.81
N GLN A 118 -0.94 9.90 -1.57
CA GLN A 118 -0.66 8.52 -1.98
C GLN A 118 -1.49 8.14 -3.20
N SER A 119 -0.92 7.27 -4.04
CA SER A 119 -1.66 6.61 -5.12
C SER A 119 -2.53 5.46 -4.59
N VAL A 120 -3.15 5.66 -3.41
CA VAL A 120 -4.00 4.64 -2.81
C VAL A 120 -5.34 4.63 -3.53
N ALA A 121 -5.63 3.54 -4.18
CA ALA A 121 -6.95 3.25 -4.72
C ALA A 121 -7.66 2.27 -3.77
N HIS A 122 -8.95 2.45 -3.61
CA HIS A 122 -9.82 1.51 -2.92
C HIS A 122 -10.65 0.74 -3.97
N PRO A 123 -10.05 -0.22 -4.71
CA PRO A 123 -10.75 -0.95 -5.75
C PRO A 123 -11.80 -1.88 -5.16
N THR A 124 -12.92 -2.01 -5.83
CA THR A 124 -13.83 -3.14 -5.59
C THR A 124 -13.12 -4.45 -5.91
N PHE A 125 -13.68 -5.58 -5.49
CA PHE A 125 -13.12 -6.87 -5.85
C PHE A 125 -13.14 -7.13 -7.37
N GLN A 126 -14.15 -6.63 -8.09
CA GLN A 126 -14.19 -6.69 -9.55
C GLN A 126 -13.05 -5.88 -10.18
N GLU A 127 -12.86 -4.64 -9.71
CA GLU A 127 -11.76 -3.78 -10.18
C GLU A 127 -10.39 -4.36 -9.85
N THR A 128 -10.25 -5.02 -8.69
CA THR A 128 -9.00 -5.70 -8.28
C THR A 128 -8.55 -6.74 -9.30
N LEU A 129 -9.49 -7.43 -9.95
CA LEU A 129 -9.23 -8.45 -10.97
C LEU A 129 -9.11 -7.87 -12.39
N THR A 130 -8.85 -6.57 -12.54
CA THR A 130 -8.59 -5.94 -13.85
C THR A 130 -7.10 -5.73 -14.11
N ALA A 131 -6.74 -5.50 -15.37
CA ALA A 131 -5.36 -5.21 -15.78
C ALA A 131 -4.75 -3.99 -15.07
N HIS A 132 -5.58 -3.09 -14.55
CA HIS A 132 -5.11 -1.91 -13.80
C HIS A 132 -4.54 -2.29 -12.42
N PHE A 133 -5.03 -3.37 -11.81
CA PHE A 133 -4.59 -3.86 -10.50
C PHE A 133 -3.89 -5.22 -10.60
N LEU A 134 -4.49 -6.30 -10.12
CA LEU A 134 -3.90 -7.65 -10.09
C LEU A 134 -3.97 -8.39 -11.43
N GLY A 135 -4.89 -8.00 -12.32
CA GLY A 135 -5.15 -8.74 -13.55
C GLY A 135 -6.28 -9.75 -13.41
N ALA A 136 -6.86 -10.10 -14.55
CA ALA A 136 -7.81 -11.20 -14.61
C ALA A 136 -7.09 -12.54 -14.31
N PRO A 137 -7.81 -13.55 -13.77
CA PRO A 137 -7.24 -14.87 -13.55
C PRO A 137 -6.54 -15.43 -14.78
N GLY A 138 -5.28 -15.83 -14.63
CA GLY A 138 -4.42 -16.32 -15.72
C GLY A 138 -3.77 -15.23 -16.59
N LYS A 139 -4.00 -13.93 -16.28
CA LYS A 139 -3.38 -12.77 -16.93
C LYS A 139 -2.73 -11.81 -15.94
N GLU A 140 -2.38 -12.29 -14.77
CA GLU A 140 -1.83 -11.49 -13.67
C GLU A 140 -0.54 -10.77 -14.07
N LEU A 141 0.31 -11.44 -14.87
CA LEU A 141 1.60 -10.89 -15.32
C LEU A 141 1.46 -9.67 -16.24
N ASP A 142 0.33 -9.52 -16.91
CA ASP A 142 0.05 -8.38 -17.79
C ASP A 142 -0.43 -7.14 -17.02
N SER A 143 -0.73 -7.29 -15.73
CA SER A 143 -1.28 -6.23 -14.91
C SER A 143 -0.28 -5.12 -14.59
N ARG A 144 -0.80 -3.93 -14.36
CA ARG A 144 0.01 -2.77 -13.98
C ARG A 144 0.73 -2.99 -12.64
N LEU A 145 0.05 -3.59 -11.66
CA LEU A 145 0.65 -3.88 -10.36
C LEU A 145 1.79 -4.88 -10.50
N MET A 146 1.60 -5.95 -11.28
CA MET A 146 2.63 -6.96 -11.47
C MET A 146 3.88 -6.39 -12.15
N LYS A 147 3.71 -5.58 -13.20
CA LYS A 147 4.82 -4.88 -13.85
C LYS A 147 5.57 -3.96 -12.88
N HIS A 148 4.83 -3.27 -12.00
CA HIS A 148 5.44 -2.44 -10.97
C HIS A 148 6.25 -3.27 -9.96
N LEU A 149 5.73 -4.41 -9.51
CA LEU A 149 6.44 -5.32 -8.62
C LEU A 149 7.68 -5.94 -9.27
N GLN A 150 7.62 -6.29 -10.54
CA GLN A 150 8.78 -6.78 -11.30
C GLN A 150 9.87 -5.71 -11.39
N ASN A 151 9.52 -4.46 -11.65
CA ASN A 151 10.48 -3.34 -11.63
C ASN A 151 11.13 -3.16 -10.26
N ILE A 152 10.35 -3.30 -9.17
CA ILE A 152 10.89 -3.27 -7.80
C ILE A 152 11.82 -4.46 -7.57
N GLY A 153 11.45 -5.66 -8.02
CA GLY A 153 12.27 -6.86 -7.90
C GLY A 153 13.62 -6.70 -8.59
N GLY A 154 13.64 -6.23 -9.83
CA GLY A 154 14.86 -5.93 -10.57
C GLY A 154 15.74 -4.91 -9.85
N PHE A 155 15.14 -3.81 -9.37
CA PHE A 155 15.85 -2.81 -8.57
C PHE A 155 16.47 -3.42 -7.30
N LEU A 156 15.74 -4.27 -6.57
CA LEU A 156 16.25 -4.90 -5.35
C LEU A 156 17.42 -5.86 -5.62
N VAL A 157 17.40 -6.56 -6.76
CA VAL A 157 18.53 -7.38 -7.20
C VAL A 157 19.74 -6.50 -7.53
N GLU A 158 19.55 -5.44 -8.32
CA GLU A 158 20.60 -4.47 -8.67
C GLU A 158 21.24 -3.87 -7.40
N GLN A 159 20.43 -3.52 -6.41
CA GLN A 159 20.89 -2.99 -5.13
C GLN A 159 21.39 -4.08 -4.17
N LYS A 160 21.52 -5.34 -4.60
CA LYS A 160 21.98 -6.49 -3.81
C LYS A 160 21.18 -6.71 -2.52
N ARG A 161 19.91 -6.30 -2.49
CA ARG A 161 19.00 -6.49 -1.35
C ARG A 161 18.37 -7.88 -1.36
N ILE A 162 18.19 -8.46 -2.53
CA ILE A 162 17.79 -9.85 -2.74
C ILE A 162 18.77 -10.48 -3.76
N GLN A 163 18.90 -11.81 -3.69
CA GLN A 163 19.82 -12.54 -4.58
C GLN A 163 19.28 -12.70 -6.00
N ALA A 164 17.98 -12.88 -6.13
CA ALA A 164 17.29 -13.08 -7.40
C ALA A 164 15.82 -12.66 -7.27
N GLU A 165 15.19 -12.36 -8.41
CA GLU A 165 13.76 -12.13 -8.48
C GLU A 165 12.98 -13.43 -8.21
N PRO A 166 11.69 -13.32 -7.76
CA PRO A 166 10.80 -14.46 -7.65
C PRO A 166 10.68 -15.23 -8.97
N LYS A 167 10.76 -16.56 -8.91
CA LYS A 167 10.59 -17.41 -10.10
C LYS A 167 9.13 -17.47 -10.58
N ASP A 168 8.20 -17.35 -9.64
CA ASP A 168 6.75 -17.38 -9.89
C ASP A 168 6.12 -16.09 -9.36
N TRP A 169 6.06 -15.09 -10.21
CA TRP A 169 5.43 -13.81 -9.88
C TRP A 169 3.91 -13.93 -9.75
N ALA A 170 3.26 -14.75 -10.57
CA ALA A 170 1.81 -14.92 -10.53
C ALA A 170 1.37 -15.62 -9.23
N GLY A 171 2.15 -16.58 -8.74
CA GLY A 171 1.89 -17.30 -7.50
C GLY A 171 2.06 -16.47 -6.22
N LEU A 172 2.55 -15.23 -6.29
CA LEU A 172 2.61 -14.33 -5.13
C LEU A 172 1.22 -13.92 -4.62
N PHE A 173 0.20 -13.98 -5.47
CA PHE A 173 -1.16 -13.58 -5.13
C PHE A 173 -2.14 -14.73 -5.31
N ASP A 174 -2.96 -14.97 -4.29
CA ASP A 174 -4.06 -15.92 -4.35
C ASP A 174 -5.38 -15.16 -4.54
N THR A 175 -5.89 -15.16 -5.75
CA THR A 175 -7.16 -14.49 -6.10
C THR A 175 -8.39 -15.40 -5.97
N LYS A 176 -8.21 -16.71 -5.68
CA LYS A 176 -9.31 -17.68 -5.57
C LYS A 176 -10.38 -17.29 -4.54
N PRO A 177 -10.02 -16.79 -3.33
CA PRO A 177 -11.04 -16.37 -2.36
C PRO A 177 -11.92 -15.25 -2.88
N ILE A 178 -11.34 -14.27 -3.59
CA ILE A 178 -12.08 -13.14 -4.19
C ILE A 178 -13.02 -13.67 -5.30
N GLN A 179 -12.52 -14.56 -6.16
CA GLN A 179 -13.33 -15.15 -7.24
C GLN A 179 -14.53 -15.94 -6.67
N ALA A 180 -14.30 -16.76 -5.64
CA ALA A 180 -15.35 -17.52 -4.98
C ALA A 180 -16.40 -16.59 -4.32
N TYR A 181 -15.95 -15.52 -3.67
CA TYR A 181 -16.85 -14.52 -3.09
C TYR A 181 -17.73 -13.87 -4.15
N LEU A 182 -17.14 -13.40 -5.24
CA LEU A 182 -17.87 -12.74 -6.34
C LEU A 182 -18.90 -13.67 -6.99
N ALA A 183 -18.54 -14.94 -7.19
CA ALA A 183 -19.48 -15.94 -7.73
C ALA A 183 -20.68 -16.17 -6.79
N SER A 184 -20.47 -16.15 -5.47
CA SER A 184 -21.55 -16.31 -4.47
C SER A 184 -22.42 -15.08 -4.30
N ALA A 185 -21.88 -13.88 -4.54
CA ALA A 185 -22.59 -12.61 -4.40
C ALA A 185 -23.46 -12.27 -5.63
N SER A 186 -23.29 -12.99 -6.73
CA SER A 186 -24.06 -12.82 -7.96
C SER A 186 -25.30 -13.74 -8.05
N GLN A 187 -25.51 -14.59 -7.06
CA GLN A 187 -26.69 -15.44 -6.89
C GLN A 187 -27.68 -14.81 -5.93
#